data_8f0086fbf5195f1108e1cb7f8268287d
#
_entry.id   8f0086fbf5195f1108e1cb7f8268287d
#
_cell.length_a   1.000
_cell.length_b   1.000
_cell.length_c   1.000
_cell.angle_alpha   90.00
_cell.angle_beta   90.00
_cell.angle_gamma   90.00
#
_symmetry.space_group_name_H-M   'P 1'
#
loop_
_entity.id
_entity.type
_entity.pdbx_description
1 polymer ?
#
loop_
_entity_poly.entity_id
_entity_poly.type
_entity_poly.pdbx_seq_one_letter_code
_entity_poly.pdbx_strand_id
1 'polypeptide(L)'
;MNGEQALYFCRANDFASLAEQQRGANDALVAQALFERFVGMGKMTFYMNMDECAGLVQSDLDPKGAFALLSSLRDIAPGSIMVGAMPTYTSEINGVSYQVPIADEWSAMMERMQQGQALQQDKQDLLSSVDPASFSITVNNGGGVEGAALDASELLKNAGFNVTEVGNAAQAVYDSTLVVYQKEDDEAKAEALVATLGTGRAVYDAINYSFETDILVVVGKDWQSILDAKGSTASTGDSSNSTDQSYDTDTSQTNLSSDAS
;
A
#
# COMPACT_ATOMS: atom_id res chain seq x y z
N MET A 1 -4.08 7.92 -19.66
CA MET A 1 -3.99 8.90 -18.57
C MET A 1 -3.38 10.17 -19.11
N ASN A 2 -3.98 11.33 -18.87
CA ASN A 2 -3.40 12.64 -19.18
C ASN A 2 -2.60 13.15 -17.96
N GLY A 3 -1.92 14.31 -18.10
CA GLY A 3 -1.07 14.84 -17.02
C GLY A 3 -1.84 15.21 -15.74
N GLU A 4 -3.07 15.71 -15.87
CA GLU A 4 -3.93 16.03 -14.74
C GLU A 4 -4.35 14.76 -13.99
N GLN A 5 -4.75 13.72 -14.71
CA GLN A 5 -5.07 12.40 -14.13
C GLN A 5 -3.86 11.76 -13.46
N ALA A 6 -2.65 11.91 -14.03
CA ALA A 6 -1.42 11.42 -13.41
C ALA A 6 -1.13 12.16 -12.10
N LEU A 7 -1.32 13.49 -12.07
CA LEU A 7 -1.16 14.28 -10.86
C LEU A 7 -2.17 13.89 -9.77
N TYR A 8 -3.43 13.64 -10.15
CA TYR A 8 -4.43 13.12 -9.19
C TYR A 8 -4.03 11.74 -8.67
N PHE A 9 -3.54 10.85 -9.52
CA PHE A 9 -3.09 9.52 -9.12
C PHE A 9 -1.92 9.59 -8.13
N CYS A 10 -0.91 10.45 -8.37
CA CYS A 10 0.19 10.68 -7.42
C CYS A 10 -0.29 11.25 -6.07
N ARG A 11 -1.37 12.03 -6.07
CA ARG A 11 -1.93 12.67 -4.87
C ARG A 11 -3.06 11.88 -4.21
N ALA A 12 -3.50 10.78 -4.81
CA ALA A 12 -4.58 9.97 -4.26
C ALA A 12 -4.17 9.38 -2.90
N ASN A 13 -4.98 9.69 -1.90
CA ASN A 13 -4.80 9.29 -0.51
C ASN A 13 -6.10 8.63 -0.03
N ASP A 14 -6.37 7.42 -0.50
CA ASP A 14 -7.60 6.74 -0.11
C ASP A 14 -7.54 6.18 1.32
N PHE A 15 -6.33 6.10 1.92
CA PHE A 15 -6.12 5.51 3.25
C PHE A 15 -5.15 6.35 4.08
N ALA A 16 -5.62 6.89 5.18
CA ALA A 16 -4.91 7.90 5.97
C ALA A 16 -3.55 7.47 6.52
N SER A 17 -3.31 6.19 6.83
CA SER A 17 -2.04 5.71 7.40
C SER A 17 -1.09 5.08 6.40
N LEU A 18 -1.61 4.52 5.31
CA LEU A 18 -0.81 3.98 4.20
C LEU A 18 -0.59 5.04 3.11
N ALA A 19 -1.08 6.26 3.32
CA ALA A 19 -1.08 7.34 2.34
C ALA A 19 0.32 7.68 1.81
N GLU A 20 1.32 7.69 2.68
CA GLU A 20 2.70 8.00 2.27
C GLU A 20 3.34 6.86 1.47
N GLN A 21 3.15 5.61 1.89
CA GLN A 21 3.64 4.44 1.16
C GLN A 21 2.92 4.29 -0.19
N GLN A 22 1.60 4.52 -0.19
CA GLN A 22 0.79 4.49 -1.40
C GLN A 22 1.19 5.60 -2.38
N ARG A 23 1.46 6.81 -1.89
CA ARG A 23 1.98 7.91 -2.73
C ARG A 23 3.34 7.57 -3.33
N GLY A 24 4.27 7.06 -2.53
CA GLY A 24 5.58 6.62 -3.03
C GLY A 24 5.46 5.57 -4.13
N ALA A 25 4.57 4.60 -3.97
CA ALA A 25 4.30 3.59 -4.99
C ALA A 25 3.65 4.19 -6.25
N ASN A 26 2.67 5.10 -6.09
CA ASN A 26 2.02 5.78 -7.20
C ASN A 26 3.00 6.67 -7.97
N ASP A 27 3.85 7.42 -7.27
CA ASP A 27 4.90 8.25 -7.87
C ASP A 27 5.90 7.41 -8.67
N ALA A 28 6.29 6.25 -8.12
CA ALA A 28 7.16 5.30 -8.80
C ALA A 28 6.54 4.78 -10.10
N LEU A 29 5.26 4.37 -10.07
CA LEU A 29 4.53 3.90 -11.26
C LEU A 29 4.42 4.99 -12.34
N VAL A 30 4.13 6.24 -11.94
CA VAL A 30 4.06 7.37 -12.88
C VAL A 30 5.44 7.68 -13.45
N ALA A 31 6.50 7.68 -12.63
CA ALA A 31 7.87 7.89 -13.08
C ALA A 31 8.30 6.81 -14.10
N GLN A 32 7.99 5.54 -13.82
CA GLN A 32 8.25 4.44 -14.74
C GLN A 32 7.51 4.63 -16.07
N ALA A 33 6.22 4.91 -16.04
CA ALA A 33 5.41 5.11 -17.23
C ALA A 33 5.88 6.32 -18.07
N LEU A 34 6.30 7.41 -17.41
CA LEU A 34 6.89 8.56 -18.07
C LEU A 34 8.22 8.21 -18.77
N PHE A 35 9.06 7.45 -18.09
CA PHE A 35 10.34 7.04 -18.65
C PHE A 35 10.17 6.07 -19.82
N GLU A 36 9.29 5.07 -19.71
CA GLU A 36 8.97 4.14 -20.80
C GLU A 36 8.45 4.91 -22.04
N ARG A 37 7.56 5.87 -21.82
CA ARG A 37 7.06 6.74 -22.88
C ARG A 37 8.17 7.57 -23.49
N PHE A 38 9.08 8.09 -22.68
CA PHE A 38 10.24 8.85 -23.12
C PHE A 38 11.19 8.02 -24.01
N VAL A 39 11.54 6.81 -23.56
CA VAL A 39 12.39 5.88 -24.31
C VAL A 39 11.74 5.44 -25.62
N GLY A 40 10.41 5.17 -25.59
CA GLY A 40 9.63 4.79 -26.77
C GLY A 40 9.35 5.92 -27.77
N MET A 41 9.67 7.18 -27.43
CA MET A 41 9.38 8.34 -28.26
C MET A 41 10.31 8.40 -29.48
N GLY A 42 9.76 8.68 -30.66
CA GLY A 42 10.57 8.88 -31.89
C GLY A 42 11.53 10.05 -31.74
N LYS A 43 12.71 9.98 -32.43
CA LYS A 43 13.75 11.02 -32.31
C LYS A 43 13.22 12.43 -32.58
N MET A 44 12.38 12.59 -33.59
CA MET A 44 11.84 13.90 -33.96
C MET A 44 10.90 14.46 -32.91
N THR A 45 10.00 13.63 -32.40
CA THR A 45 9.06 13.99 -31.31
C THR A 45 9.82 14.35 -30.05
N PHE A 46 10.88 13.62 -29.75
CA PHE A 46 11.76 13.89 -28.64
C PHE A 46 12.39 15.31 -28.72
N TYR A 47 12.98 15.68 -29.88
CA TYR A 47 13.55 16.99 -30.07
C TYR A 47 12.52 18.12 -29.92
N MET A 48 11.32 17.94 -30.45
CA MET A 48 10.26 18.94 -30.36
C MET A 48 9.78 19.17 -28.92
N ASN A 49 9.70 18.10 -28.10
CA ASN A 49 9.26 18.22 -26.72
C ASN A 49 10.35 18.68 -25.76
N MET A 50 11.62 18.51 -26.10
CA MET A 50 12.76 18.98 -25.29
C MET A 50 12.75 20.48 -25.05
N ASP A 51 12.39 21.26 -26.06
CA ASP A 51 12.36 22.73 -25.98
C ASP A 51 11.26 23.21 -25.00
N GLU A 52 10.12 22.53 -24.98
CA GLU A 52 9.03 22.81 -24.00
C GLU A 52 9.41 22.37 -22.58
N CYS A 53 10.07 21.22 -22.45
CA CYS A 53 10.49 20.71 -21.14
C CYS A 53 11.65 21.49 -20.54
N ALA A 54 12.56 22.05 -21.35
CA ALA A 54 13.73 22.79 -20.88
C ALA A 54 13.36 24.02 -20.04
N GLY A 55 12.20 24.63 -20.30
CA GLY A 55 11.69 25.76 -19.53
C GLY A 55 11.04 25.39 -18.19
N LEU A 56 10.76 24.10 -17.96
CA LEU A 56 10.06 23.59 -16.76
C LEU A 56 11.01 22.99 -15.72
N VAL A 57 12.27 22.72 -16.09
CA VAL A 57 13.25 22.05 -15.24
C VAL A 57 14.40 22.99 -14.93
N GLN A 58 14.69 23.19 -13.65
CA GLN A 58 15.92 23.82 -13.22
C GLN A 58 17.01 22.76 -13.06
N SER A 59 18.09 22.90 -13.79
CA SER A 59 19.22 21.98 -13.81
C SER A 59 20.54 22.75 -13.95
N ASP A 60 21.60 22.18 -13.43
CA ASP A 60 22.98 22.61 -13.62
C ASP A 60 23.59 22.11 -14.98
N LEU A 61 22.84 21.26 -15.67
CA LEU A 61 23.23 20.80 -17.02
C LEU A 61 22.87 21.85 -18.05
N ASP A 62 23.82 22.12 -18.96
CA ASP A 62 23.52 22.87 -20.16
C ASP A 62 22.61 22.06 -21.11
N PRO A 63 21.88 22.68 -22.03
CA PRO A 63 20.96 21.96 -22.93
C PRO A 63 21.62 20.83 -23.72
N LYS A 64 22.90 20.98 -24.06
CA LYS A 64 23.67 19.97 -24.79
C LYS A 64 24.02 18.77 -23.91
N GLY A 65 24.42 19.01 -22.67
CA GLY A 65 24.69 17.96 -21.68
C GLY A 65 23.43 17.20 -21.31
N ALA A 66 22.32 17.89 -21.07
CA ALA A 66 21.02 17.29 -20.84
C ALA A 66 20.60 16.39 -22.02
N PHE A 67 20.76 16.88 -23.23
CA PHE A 67 20.47 16.12 -24.46
C PHE A 67 21.35 14.86 -24.59
N ALA A 68 22.65 14.97 -24.33
CA ALA A 68 23.57 13.83 -24.42
C ALA A 68 23.19 12.74 -23.38
N LEU A 69 22.88 13.15 -22.15
CA LEU A 69 22.43 12.26 -21.10
C LEU A 69 21.13 11.55 -21.49
N LEU A 70 20.12 12.31 -21.88
CA LEU A 70 18.82 11.77 -22.28
C LEU A 70 18.91 10.87 -23.51
N SER A 71 19.82 11.18 -24.45
CA SER A 71 20.06 10.35 -25.63
C SER A 71 20.67 8.98 -25.24
N SER A 72 21.57 8.94 -24.24
CA SER A 72 22.16 7.69 -23.77
C SER A 72 21.14 6.81 -23.05
N LEU A 73 20.15 7.42 -22.38
CA LEU A 73 19.07 6.68 -21.70
C LEU A 73 18.09 6.01 -22.69
N ARG A 74 18.04 6.44 -23.93
CA ARG A 74 17.16 5.86 -24.97
C ARG A 74 17.55 4.46 -25.44
N ASP A 75 18.79 4.07 -25.19
CA ASP A 75 19.28 2.73 -25.54
C ASP A 75 18.92 1.68 -24.46
N ILE A 76 18.32 2.14 -23.35
CA ILE A 76 17.81 1.26 -22.30
C ILE A 76 16.54 0.58 -22.79
N ALA A 77 16.50 -0.75 -22.70
CA ALA A 77 15.32 -1.50 -23.10
C ALA A 77 14.11 -1.16 -22.20
N PRO A 78 12.93 -0.93 -22.78
CA PRO A 78 11.70 -0.85 -21.99
C PRO A 78 11.56 -2.10 -21.11
N GLY A 79 11.25 -1.92 -19.84
CA GLY A 79 11.17 -3.02 -18.87
C GLY A 79 12.48 -3.35 -18.13
N SER A 80 13.63 -2.75 -18.53
CA SER A 80 14.88 -2.82 -17.75
C SER A 80 14.94 -1.81 -16.61
N ILE A 81 13.91 -0.96 -16.51
CA ILE A 81 13.83 0.07 -15.49
C ILE A 81 13.00 -0.47 -14.34
N MET A 82 13.66 -0.61 -13.22
CA MET A 82 13.01 -0.99 -11.98
C MET A 82 12.83 0.26 -11.12
N VAL A 83 11.61 0.51 -10.71
CA VAL A 83 11.25 1.59 -9.81
C VAL A 83 10.59 0.98 -8.58
N GLY A 84 11.00 1.42 -7.42
CA GLY A 84 10.45 0.93 -6.16
C GLY A 84 10.54 2.00 -5.08
N ALA A 85 9.67 1.92 -4.08
CA ALA A 85 9.74 2.78 -2.90
C ALA A 85 10.76 2.21 -1.91
N MET A 86 11.49 3.08 -1.22
CA MET A 86 12.36 2.68 -0.11
C MET A 86 11.52 2.07 1.01
N PRO A 87 11.87 0.92 1.56
CA PRO A 87 11.22 0.37 2.73
C PRO A 87 11.34 1.31 3.92
N THR A 88 10.20 1.76 4.45
CA THR A 88 10.14 2.68 5.59
C THR A 88 9.00 2.27 6.51
N TYR A 89 9.12 2.64 7.79
CA TYR A 89 8.01 2.61 8.73
C TYR A 89 7.76 4.00 9.29
N THR A 90 6.52 4.27 9.67
CA THR A 90 6.15 5.53 10.29
C THR A 90 6.48 5.49 11.77
N SER A 91 7.18 6.51 12.28
CA SER A 91 7.48 6.72 13.69
C SER A 91 7.09 8.14 14.09
N GLU A 92 6.43 8.28 15.23
CA GLU A 92 6.05 9.58 15.77
C GLU A 92 7.06 10.01 16.85
N ILE A 93 7.68 11.17 16.65
CA ILE A 93 8.63 11.75 17.61
C ILE A 93 8.14 13.16 17.96
N ASN A 94 7.77 13.39 19.21
CA ASN A 94 7.25 14.68 19.71
C ASN A 94 6.02 15.20 18.92
N GLY A 95 5.11 14.32 18.53
CA GLY A 95 3.90 14.69 17.78
C GLY A 95 4.15 14.96 16.28
N VAL A 96 5.35 14.65 15.79
CA VAL A 96 5.70 14.76 14.36
C VAL A 96 5.94 13.35 13.80
N SER A 97 5.26 13.03 12.70
CA SER A 97 5.40 11.77 11.99
C SER A 97 6.63 11.78 11.08
N TYR A 98 7.46 10.75 11.19
CA TYR A 98 8.66 10.54 10.38
C TYR A 98 8.57 9.20 9.66
N GLN A 99 9.07 9.17 8.41
CA GLN A 99 9.33 7.93 7.70
C GLN A 99 10.77 7.49 7.99
N VAL A 100 10.91 6.39 8.70
CA VAL A 100 12.22 5.86 9.11
C VAL A 100 12.60 4.69 8.19
N PRO A 101 13.76 4.71 7.52
CA PRO A 101 14.20 3.60 6.69
C PRO A 101 14.39 2.31 7.48
N ILE A 102 13.97 1.19 6.91
CA ILE A 102 14.24 -0.15 7.43
C ILE A 102 15.55 -0.62 6.81
N ALA A 103 16.65 -0.55 7.58
CA ALA A 103 18.00 -0.71 7.07
C ALA A 103 18.26 -2.07 6.43
N ASP A 104 17.73 -3.14 7.01
CA ASP A 104 17.96 -4.51 6.53
C ASP A 104 17.18 -4.76 5.22
N GLU A 105 15.93 -4.37 5.14
CA GLU A 105 15.12 -4.45 3.91
C GLU A 105 15.69 -3.58 2.79
N TRP A 106 16.20 -2.38 3.15
CA TRP A 106 16.89 -1.52 2.20
C TRP A 106 18.14 -2.20 1.63
N SER A 107 18.95 -2.82 2.50
CA SER A 107 20.16 -3.52 2.08
C SER A 107 19.84 -4.70 1.18
N ALA A 108 18.84 -5.50 1.51
CA ALA A 108 18.35 -6.61 0.69
C ALA A 108 17.79 -6.15 -0.66
N MET A 109 17.05 -5.04 -0.68
CA MET A 109 16.55 -4.41 -1.91
C MET A 109 17.71 -3.96 -2.81
N MET A 110 18.76 -3.34 -2.25
CA MET A 110 19.93 -2.90 -3.01
C MET A 110 20.75 -4.08 -3.55
N GLU A 111 20.83 -5.18 -2.82
CA GLU A 111 21.48 -6.40 -3.28
C GLU A 111 20.72 -7.02 -4.47
N ARG A 112 19.40 -7.16 -4.38
CA ARG A 112 18.55 -7.61 -5.50
C ARG A 112 18.72 -6.71 -6.72
N MET A 113 18.77 -5.40 -6.53
CA MET A 113 19.00 -4.43 -7.61
C MET A 113 20.34 -4.67 -8.31
N GLN A 114 21.41 -4.92 -7.56
CA GLN A 114 22.74 -5.21 -8.13
C GLN A 114 22.75 -6.53 -8.91
N GLN A 115 21.92 -7.49 -8.51
CA GLN A 115 21.75 -8.78 -9.20
C GLN A 115 20.80 -8.71 -10.39
N GLY A 116 20.20 -7.54 -10.68
CA GLY A 116 19.20 -7.36 -11.73
C GLY A 116 17.87 -8.06 -11.45
N GLN A 117 17.58 -8.33 -10.19
CA GLN A 117 16.33 -8.95 -9.73
C GLN A 117 15.29 -7.86 -9.42
N ALA A 118 14.01 -8.23 -9.26
CA ALA A 118 12.97 -7.32 -8.84
C ALA A 118 13.31 -6.68 -7.49
N LEU A 119 13.04 -5.37 -7.35
CA LEU A 119 13.38 -4.61 -6.15
C LEU A 119 12.63 -5.10 -4.92
N GLN A 120 11.39 -5.49 -5.11
CA GLN A 120 10.55 -6.10 -4.08
C GLN A 120 10.21 -7.52 -4.50
N GLN A 121 10.09 -8.41 -3.54
CA GLN A 121 9.55 -9.73 -3.81
C GLN A 121 8.03 -9.60 -4.01
N ASP A 122 7.51 -10.25 -5.04
CA ASP A 122 6.08 -10.30 -5.24
C ASP A 122 5.40 -11.00 -4.06
N LYS A 123 4.30 -10.42 -3.58
CA LYS A 123 3.49 -11.03 -2.51
C LYS A 123 3.17 -12.50 -2.81
N GLN A 124 2.90 -12.80 -4.06
CA GLN A 124 2.58 -14.16 -4.51
C GLN A 124 3.77 -15.11 -4.37
N ASP A 125 4.99 -14.62 -4.64
CA ASP A 125 6.21 -15.42 -4.50
C ASP A 125 6.51 -15.70 -3.02
N LEU A 126 6.36 -14.71 -2.14
CA LEU A 126 6.49 -14.89 -0.70
C LEU A 126 5.49 -15.92 -0.16
N LEU A 127 4.22 -15.81 -0.55
CA LEU A 127 3.18 -16.74 -0.12
C LEU A 127 3.38 -18.15 -0.68
N SER A 128 3.95 -18.30 -1.89
CA SER A 128 4.21 -19.60 -2.50
C SER A 128 5.46 -20.29 -1.96
N SER A 129 6.37 -19.55 -1.33
CA SER A 129 7.59 -20.07 -0.73
C SER A 129 7.37 -20.72 0.65
N VAL A 130 6.21 -20.50 1.27
CA VAL A 130 5.91 -20.93 2.64
C VAL A 130 4.59 -21.70 2.68
N ASP A 131 4.57 -22.81 3.40
CA ASP A 131 3.31 -23.49 3.75
C ASP A 131 2.68 -22.78 4.96
N PRO A 132 1.54 -22.06 4.79
CA PRO A 132 0.93 -21.28 5.84
C PRO A 132 0.51 -22.07 7.08
N ALA A 133 0.19 -23.36 6.91
CA ALA A 133 -0.25 -24.21 8.00
C ALA A 133 0.90 -24.86 8.78
N SER A 134 2.15 -24.73 8.31
CA SER A 134 3.30 -25.48 8.82
C SER A 134 3.91 -24.91 10.11
N PHE A 135 3.50 -23.73 10.55
CA PHE A 135 4.04 -23.06 11.74
C PHE A 135 2.94 -22.37 12.56
N SER A 136 3.21 -22.19 13.85
CA SER A 136 2.27 -21.63 14.81
C SER A 136 2.49 -20.11 14.99
N ILE A 137 1.38 -19.38 15.20
CA ILE A 137 1.40 -17.92 15.29
C ILE A 137 0.61 -17.50 16.53
N THR A 138 1.20 -16.60 17.32
CA THR A 138 0.52 -15.81 18.36
C THR A 138 0.26 -14.40 17.81
N VAL A 139 -0.95 -13.87 18.01
CA VAL A 139 -1.33 -12.51 17.60
C VAL A 139 -1.71 -11.69 18.83
N ASN A 140 -0.97 -10.65 19.13
CA ASN A 140 -1.19 -9.77 20.27
C ASN A 140 -1.51 -8.33 19.85
N ASN A 141 -2.48 -7.71 20.52
CA ASN A 141 -2.78 -6.29 20.36
C ASN A 141 -1.74 -5.46 21.15
N GLY A 142 -0.87 -4.79 20.43
CA GLY A 142 0.17 -3.91 20.99
C GLY A 142 -0.10 -2.43 20.77
N GLY A 143 -1.02 -2.06 19.88
CA GLY A 143 -1.39 -0.68 19.61
C GLY A 143 -2.54 -0.14 20.47
N GLY A 144 -3.25 -1.01 21.21
CA GLY A 144 -4.42 -0.63 21.97
C GLY A 144 -5.67 -0.35 21.13
N VAL A 145 -5.68 -0.73 19.86
CA VAL A 145 -6.83 -0.60 18.95
C VAL A 145 -7.81 -1.72 19.26
N GLU A 146 -9.07 -1.37 19.53
CA GLU A 146 -10.10 -2.35 19.91
C GLU A 146 -10.34 -3.36 18.76
N GLY A 147 -10.30 -4.65 19.07
CA GLY A 147 -10.54 -5.73 18.12
C GLY A 147 -9.38 -6.03 17.16
N ALA A 148 -8.30 -5.24 17.15
CA ALA A 148 -7.21 -5.35 16.16
C ALA A 148 -6.57 -6.75 16.10
N ALA A 149 -6.27 -7.37 17.24
CA ALA A 149 -5.69 -8.72 17.25
C ALA A 149 -6.65 -9.79 16.73
N LEU A 150 -7.94 -9.65 17.00
CA LEU A 150 -8.96 -10.56 16.51
C LEU A 150 -9.11 -10.43 15.00
N ASP A 151 -9.26 -9.22 14.49
CA ASP A 151 -9.39 -8.94 13.06
C ASP A 151 -8.15 -9.39 12.26
N ALA A 152 -6.93 -9.13 12.78
CA ALA A 152 -5.70 -9.61 12.20
C ALA A 152 -5.62 -11.15 12.19
N SER A 153 -6.07 -11.79 13.29
CA SER A 153 -6.09 -13.25 13.38
C SER A 153 -7.07 -13.89 12.38
N GLU A 154 -8.23 -13.26 12.17
CA GLU A 154 -9.20 -13.72 11.18
C GLU A 154 -8.65 -13.58 9.76
N LEU A 155 -7.98 -12.46 9.46
CA LEU A 155 -7.32 -12.26 8.17
C LEU A 155 -6.29 -13.35 7.89
N LEU A 156 -5.43 -13.66 8.86
CA LEU A 156 -4.41 -14.70 8.74
C LEU A 156 -5.01 -16.10 8.61
N LYS A 157 -6.03 -16.44 9.41
CA LYS A 157 -6.75 -17.71 9.30
C LYS A 157 -7.42 -17.89 7.95
N ASN A 158 -8.03 -16.83 7.42
CA ASN A 158 -8.65 -16.85 6.09
C ASN A 158 -7.62 -17.05 4.96
N ALA A 159 -6.37 -16.65 5.19
CA ALA A 159 -5.24 -16.91 4.30
C ALA A 159 -4.60 -18.29 4.50
N GLY A 160 -5.10 -19.10 5.46
CA GLY A 160 -4.65 -20.47 5.71
C GLY A 160 -3.58 -20.60 6.79
N PHE A 161 -3.21 -19.52 7.47
CA PHE A 161 -2.19 -19.56 8.53
C PHE A 161 -2.73 -20.16 9.83
N ASN A 162 -1.86 -20.86 10.57
CA ASN A 162 -2.18 -21.51 11.83
C ASN A 162 -2.01 -20.56 13.02
N VAL A 163 -3.03 -19.74 13.27
CA VAL A 163 -3.07 -18.86 14.46
C VAL A 163 -3.59 -19.63 15.66
N THR A 164 -2.71 -19.88 16.64
CA THR A 164 -2.98 -20.68 17.85
C THR A 164 -3.41 -19.85 19.04
N GLU A 165 -2.92 -18.61 19.14
CA GLU A 165 -3.21 -17.74 20.27
C GLU A 165 -3.53 -16.32 19.83
N VAL A 166 -4.48 -15.68 20.53
CA VAL A 166 -4.84 -14.27 20.32
C VAL A 166 -4.95 -13.60 21.69
N GLY A 167 -4.26 -12.48 21.87
CA GLY A 167 -4.20 -11.82 23.15
C GLY A 167 -3.87 -10.33 23.07
N ASN A 168 -3.32 -9.82 24.15
CA ASN A 168 -2.84 -8.45 24.26
C ASN A 168 -1.35 -8.46 24.64
N ALA A 169 -0.60 -7.54 24.08
CA ALA A 169 0.76 -7.30 24.53
C ALA A 169 0.76 -6.70 25.94
N ALA A 170 1.85 -6.88 26.69
CA ALA A 170 1.98 -6.35 28.03
C ALA A 170 1.86 -4.82 28.11
N GLN A 171 2.15 -4.13 27.03
CA GLN A 171 2.04 -2.68 26.90
C GLN A 171 1.43 -2.32 25.52
N ALA A 172 0.57 -1.30 25.50
CA ALA A 172 -0.05 -0.77 24.28
C ALA A 172 0.77 0.44 23.75
N VAL A 173 2.01 0.19 23.34
CA VAL A 173 2.97 1.23 22.95
C VAL A 173 3.45 1.12 21.49
N TYR A 174 2.96 0.14 20.76
CA TYR A 174 3.42 -0.15 19.41
C TYR A 174 2.68 0.72 18.39
N ASP A 175 3.41 1.60 17.73
CA ASP A 175 2.87 2.44 16.67
C ASP A 175 2.72 1.67 15.35
N SER A 176 3.64 0.73 15.10
CA SER A 176 3.63 -0.13 13.91
C SER A 176 3.47 -1.60 14.27
N THR A 177 2.82 -2.35 13.41
CA THR A 177 2.69 -3.80 13.51
C THR A 177 4.05 -4.47 13.33
N LEU A 178 4.39 -5.41 14.20
CA LEU A 178 5.62 -6.18 14.16
C LEU A 178 5.31 -7.66 13.98
N VAL A 179 6.06 -8.31 13.11
CA VAL A 179 6.07 -9.76 12.96
C VAL A 179 7.43 -10.26 13.47
N VAL A 180 7.46 -10.76 14.69
CA VAL A 180 8.70 -11.11 15.40
C VAL A 180 8.99 -12.59 15.22
N TYR A 181 10.23 -12.90 14.84
CA TYR A 181 10.74 -14.26 14.71
C TYR A 181 12.09 -14.41 15.46
N GLN A 182 12.41 -15.63 15.91
CA GLN A 182 13.56 -15.91 16.76
C GLN A 182 14.61 -16.79 16.10
N LYS A 183 14.32 -17.34 14.92
CA LYS A 183 15.23 -18.17 14.15
C LYS A 183 15.40 -17.58 12.76
N GLU A 184 16.62 -17.51 12.26
CA GLU A 184 16.89 -16.97 10.90
C GLU A 184 16.10 -17.70 9.80
N ASP A 185 15.86 -19.01 9.96
CA ASP A 185 15.08 -19.81 9.01
C ASP A 185 13.58 -19.41 8.95
N ASP A 186 13.10 -18.61 9.89
CA ASP A 186 11.70 -18.17 9.96
C ASP A 186 11.46 -16.79 9.29
N GLU A 187 12.51 -16.16 8.75
CA GLU A 187 12.41 -14.86 8.07
C GLU A 187 11.38 -14.87 6.92
N ALA A 188 11.47 -15.85 6.03
CA ALA A 188 10.51 -15.98 4.92
C ALA A 188 9.06 -16.15 5.39
N LYS A 189 8.84 -16.84 6.52
CA LYS A 189 7.52 -16.98 7.15
C LYS A 189 7.01 -15.64 7.68
N ALA A 190 7.90 -14.88 8.33
CA ALA A 190 7.59 -13.55 8.85
C ALA A 190 7.26 -12.56 7.71
N GLU A 191 8.01 -12.58 6.63
CA GLU A 191 7.74 -11.75 5.45
C GLU A 191 6.41 -12.12 4.76
N ALA A 192 6.08 -13.41 4.66
CA ALA A 192 4.79 -13.86 4.14
C ALA A 192 3.61 -13.36 5.00
N LEU A 193 3.79 -13.31 6.32
CA LEU A 193 2.79 -12.74 7.23
C LEU A 193 2.64 -11.23 7.05
N VAL A 194 3.74 -10.47 6.96
CA VAL A 194 3.71 -9.02 6.66
C VAL A 194 2.99 -8.77 5.34
N ALA A 195 3.32 -9.53 4.30
CA ALA A 195 2.67 -9.43 3.00
C ALA A 195 1.16 -9.72 3.07
N THR A 196 0.73 -10.64 3.94
CA THR A 196 -0.69 -10.99 4.12
C THR A 196 -1.43 -9.93 4.93
N LEU A 197 -0.83 -9.43 6.00
CA LEU A 197 -1.39 -8.36 6.83
C LEU A 197 -1.52 -7.04 6.05
N GLY A 198 -0.63 -6.80 5.09
CA GLY A 198 -0.59 -5.57 4.30
C GLY A 198 -0.02 -4.37 5.06
N THR A 199 0.47 -4.58 6.27
CA THR A 199 1.14 -3.58 7.11
C THR A 199 2.13 -4.25 8.04
N GLY A 200 3.02 -3.45 8.64
CA GLY A 200 4.01 -3.92 9.60
C GLY A 200 5.35 -4.30 8.95
N ARG A 201 6.20 -4.90 9.75
CA ARG A 201 7.53 -5.36 9.33
C ARG A 201 7.96 -6.62 10.06
N ALA A 202 8.78 -7.43 9.41
CA ALA A 202 9.45 -8.56 10.03
C ALA A 202 10.59 -8.07 10.93
N VAL A 203 10.76 -8.70 12.10
CA VAL A 203 11.80 -8.32 13.08
C VAL A 203 12.42 -9.57 13.66
N TYR A 204 13.72 -9.73 13.45
CA TYR A 204 14.50 -10.75 14.16
C TYR A 204 14.77 -10.31 15.59
N ASP A 205 14.24 -11.02 16.57
CA ASP A 205 14.54 -10.75 17.97
C ASP A 205 14.45 -12.02 18.85
N ALA A 206 15.58 -12.56 19.17
CA ALA A 206 15.71 -13.74 20.03
C ALA A 206 15.76 -13.42 21.53
N ILE A 207 15.73 -12.14 21.94
CA ILE A 207 16.06 -11.73 23.31
C ILE A 207 14.92 -11.01 24.02
N ASN A 208 14.29 -10.05 23.35
CA ASN A 208 13.35 -9.12 24.02
C ASN A 208 11.91 -9.63 24.05
N TYR A 209 11.56 -10.53 23.13
CA TYR A 209 10.23 -11.13 23.07
C TYR A 209 10.25 -12.58 23.55
N SER A 210 9.30 -12.92 24.40
CA SER A 210 9.11 -14.30 24.89
C SER A 210 7.74 -14.80 24.44
N PHE A 211 7.73 -15.83 23.60
CA PHE A 211 6.53 -16.52 23.12
C PHE A 211 6.87 -17.99 22.83
N GLU A 212 5.85 -18.86 22.86
CA GLU A 212 6.02 -20.31 22.68
C GLU A 212 5.78 -20.78 21.25
N THR A 213 5.19 -19.94 20.40
CA THR A 213 4.92 -20.20 18.99
C THR A 213 6.15 -19.93 18.12
N ASP A 214 6.07 -20.25 16.85
CA ASP A 214 7.18 -20.00 15.92
C ASP A 214 7.32 -18.50 15.59
N ILE A 215 6.17 -17.80 15.49
CA ILE A 215 6.13 -16.36 15.17
C ILE A 215 5.14 -15.64 16.08
N LEU A 216 5.50 -14.43 16.51
CA LEU A 216 4.66 -13.51 17.23
C LEU A 216 4.29 -12.30 16.36
N VAL A 217 3.01 -12.05 16.17
CA VAL A 217 2.50 -10.83 15.57
C VAL A 217 2.04 -9.87 16.66
N VAL A 218 2.64 -8.69 16.73
CA VAL A 218 2.22 -7.60 17.62
C VAL A 218 1.55 -6.53 16.77
N VAL A 219 0.24 -6.44 16.84
CA VAL A 219 -0.55 -5.50 16.04
C VAL A 219 -0.42 -4.10 16.61
N GLY A 220 0.08 -3.16 15.81
CA GLY A 220 0.29 -1.77 16.19
C GLY A 220 -0.92 -0.86 15.94
N LYS A 221 -0.74 0.46 16.19
CA LYS A 221 -1.77 1.48 15.92
C LYS A 221 -2.04 1.67 14.42
N ASP A 222 -1.09 1.32 13.57
CA ASP A 222 -1.23 1.32 12.11
C ASP A 222 -2.40 0.45 11.62
N TRP A 223 -2.83 -0.54 12.44
CA TRP A 223 -4.00 -1.37 12.14
C TRP A 223 -5.31 -0.59 12.08
N GLN A 224 -5.43 0.55 12.78
CA GLN A 224 -6.62 1.40 12.71
C GLN A 224 -6.97 1.75 11.26
N SER A 225 -6.00 1.97 10.45
CA SER A 225 -6.17 2.36 9.05
C SER A 225 -6.62 1.22 8.15
N ILE A 226 -6.22 0.00 8.50
CA ILE A 226 -6.74 -1.21 7.83
C ILE A 226 -8.22 -1.37 8.15
N LEU A 227 -8.63 -1.12 9.40
CA LEU A 227 -10.04 -1.15 9.83
C LEU A 227 -10.86 -0.06 9.13
N ASP A 228 -10.35 1.16 9.06
CA ASP A 228 -11.00 2.30 8.40
C ASP A 228 -11.19 2.02 6.89
N ALA A 229 -10.21 1.42 6.25
CA ALA A 229 -10.28 0.99 4.86
C ALA A 229 -11.37 -0.05 4.62
N LYS A 230 -11.46 -1.07 5.48
CA LYS A 230 -12.52 -2.11 5.41
C LYS A 230 -13.90 -1.51 5.64
N GLY A 231 -14.04 -0.57 6.58
CA GLY A 231 -15.30 0.12 6.87
C GLY A 231 -15.80 0.98 5.70
N SER A 232 -14.89 1.61 4.95
CA SER A 232 -15.23 2.41 3.77
C SER A 232 -15.74 1.57 2.59
N THR A 233 -15.21 0.37 2.38
CA THR A 233 -15.67 -0.54 1.32
C THR A 233 -17.02 -1.19 1.62
N ALA A 234 -17.36 -1.40 2.89
CA ALA A 234 -18.66 -1.94 3.29
C ALA A 234 -19.81 -0.92 3.11
N SER A 235 -19.53 0.38 3.14
CA SER A 235 -20.53 1.44 2.99
C SER A 235 -20.95 1.71 1.54
N THR A 236 -20.22 1.24 0.54
CA THR A 236 -20.52 1.46 -0.88
C THR A 236 -21.35 0.35 -1.52
N GLY A 237 -21.66 -0.71 -0.77
CA GLY A 237 -22.38 -1.90 -1.29
C GLY A 237 -23.91 -1.91 -1.10
N ASP A 238 -24.50 -0.95 -0.36
CA ASP A 238 -25.93 -1.01 -0.01
C ASP A 238 -26.70 0.24 -0.42
N SER A 239 -26.55 0.67 -1.68
CA SER A 239 -27.36 1.73 -2.29
C SER A 239 -27.85 1.36 -3.69
N SER A 240 -28.49 0.20 -3.82
CA SER A 240 -29.29 -0.12 -4.99
C SER A 240 -30.45 -1.07 -4.66
N ASN A 241 -31.42 -0.56 -3.90
CA ASN A 241 -32.79 -1.07 -3.93
C ASN A 241 -33.78 0.00 -3.45
N SER A 242 -34.02 1.04 -4.26
CA SER A 242 -35.20 1.86 -4.14
C SER A 242 -36.21 1.34 -5.18
N THR A 243 -37.11 0.54 -4.70
CA THR A 243 -38.30 0.10 -5.36
C THR A 243 -39.12 1.31 -5.82
N ASP A 244 -39.27 1.43 -7.13
CA ASP A 244 -40.21 2.29 -7.81
C ASP A 244 -41.64 1.89 -7.38
N GLN A 245 -42.31 2.72 -6.58
CA GLN A 245 -43.73 2.66 -6.35
C GLN A 245 -44.38 3.84 -7.10
N SER A 246 -44.82 3.53 -8.30
CA SER A 246 -45.75 4.32 -9.07
C SER A 246 -47.05 4.48 -8.28
N TYR A 247 -47.38 5.68 -7.89
CA TYR A 247 -48.75 6.03 -7.48
C TYR A 247 -49.57 6.44 -8.69
N ASP A 248 -50.48 5.55 -9.08
CA ASP A 248 -51.59 5.87 -9.95
C ASP A 248 -52.50 6.89 -9.28
N THR A 249 -52.62 8.06 -9.88
CA THR A 249 -53.68 9.03 -9.58
C THR A 249 -54.88 8.71 -10.42
N ASP A 250 -55.87 8.06 -9.83
CA ASP A 250 -57.17 7.88 -10.40
C ASP A 250 -58.00 9.18 -10.24
N THR A 251 -58.40 9.70 -11.39
CA THR A 251 -59.23 10.88 -11.54
C THR A 251 -60.68 10.45 -11.47
N SER A 252 -61.37 10.76 -10.39
CA SER A 252 -62.85 10.68 -10.40
C SER A 252 -63.43 12.07 -10.11
N GLN A 253 -64.02 12.60 -11.16
CA GLN A 253 -64.92 13.74 -11.14
C GLN A 253 -66.15 13.43 -10.30
N THR A 254 -66.56 14.36 -9.49
CA THR A 254 -68.01 14.60 -9.24
C THR A 254 -68.28 16.10 -9.06
N ASN A 255 -69.01 16.58 -10.02
CA ASN A 255 -69.83 17.81 -9.97
C ASN A 255 -70.76 17.77 -8.76
N LEU A 256 -70.95 18.89 -8.11
CA LEU A 256 -72.28 19.35 -7.78
C LEU A 256 -72.31 20.86 -7.40
N SER A 257 -73.16 21.47 -8.08
CA SER A 257 -73.63 22.84 -8.16
C SER A 257 -74.19 23.44 -6.86
N SER A 258 -74.33 24.76 -6.96
CA SER A 258 -75.36 25.67 -6.43
C SER A 258 -75.23 26.17 -5.01
N ASP A 259 -75.24 27.39 -4.87
CA ASP A 259 -76.17 28.46 -4.70
C ASP A 259 -75.93 29.36 -3.46
N ALA A 260 -76.02 30.61 -3.75
CA ALA A 260 -76.68 31.66 -3.00
C ALA A 260 -76.04 32.35 -1.76
N SER A 261 -75.82 33.52 -1.94
CA SER A 261 -76.14 34.81 -1.30
C SER A 261 -74.92 35.66 -1.04
#